data_e9728e56bb7f4d297ec37dee552c6715
#
_entry.id   e9728e56bb7f4d297ec37dee552c6715
#
_cell.length_a   1.000
_cell.length_b   1.000
_cell.length_c   1.000
_cell.angle_alpha   90.00
_cell.angle_beta   90.00
_cell.angle_gamma   90.00
#
_symmetry.space_group_name_H-M   'P 1'
#
loop_
_entity.id
_entity.type
_entity.pdbx_description
1 polymer ?
#
loop_
_entity_poly.entity_id
_entity_poly.type
_entity_poly.pdbx_seq_one_letter_code
_entity_poly.pdbx_strand_id
1 'polypeptide(L)'
;MNLIIRNGRVIDPATGRDGVETIYVKDDKISEQYADKYADRIVDAKGFYVMPGLIDLHVHLRDPGLTYKEDVNTGARAAARGGVTTIVAMPNTKPVMDRADRIAYVNNKAKATAAVNVIQTGSVTIGQEGKELVDIRAMAKAGVPALSEDGKSVMNAFLMHQAMEIAAEEDMVILDHCEDKSLVNGGCVNADAYTEQLGLPGITNSVEDTITARDILLAAETGCRLHLCHVSTKGATEMLRLAKKKGYKVSGEVCPHHFTLTSSDIVPGDSNYKMNPPLRTRADKEALIEGLKDGTFEVISTDHAPHAPQEKGPDLKKAAFGIVGLETSVALTITELVDKGILTPMQMAEKMSYNPARILGIDKGSLEVGKAADIVIIDPDREYTINVKKFASKGRNTPFDGRKVKGMVMMTVCDGCIVYENNEPGGEKND
;
A
#
# COMPACT_ATOMS: atom_id res chain seq x y z
N MET A 1 -11.45 -7.80 23.69
CA MET A 1 -11.31 -6.71 24.69
C MET A 1 -12.48 -5.74 24.51
N ASN A 2 -13.05 -5.23 25.60
CA ASN A 2 -14.10 -4.21 25.55
C ASN A 2 -13.43 -2.81 25.58
N LEU A 3 -13.50 -2.08 24.47
CA LEU A 3 -12.86 -0.78 24.33
C LEU A 3 -13.90 0.29 23.99
N ILE A 4 -13.80 1.45 24.62
CA ILE A 4 -14.59 2.64 24.27
C ILE A 4 -13.63 3.73 23.79
N ILE A 5 -13.86 4.26 22.59
CA ILE A 5 -13.12 5.39 22.02
C ILE A 5 -14.06 6.58 21.95
N ARG A 6 -13.75 7.66 22.67
CA ARG A 6 -14.63 8.84 22.84
C ARG A 6 -14.05 10.10 22.24
N ASN A 7 -14.94 11.05 21.94
CA ASN A 7 -14.62 12.42 21.56
C ASN A 7 -13.79 12.54 20.26
N GLY A 8 -13.55 11.45 19.55
CA GLY A 8 -12.83 11.47 18.27
C GLY A 8 -13.72 11.90 17.12
N ARG A 9 -13.14 12.55 16.11
CA ARG A 9 -13.81 12.74 14.82
C ARG A 9 -13.81 11.41 14.08
N VAL A 10 -14.95 10.72 14.13
CA VAL A 10 -15.18 9.47 13.40
C VAL A 10 -15.37 9.79 11.93
N ILE A 11 -14.56 9.16 11.08
CA ILE A 11 -14.58 9.32 9.63
C ILE A 11 -14.69 7.92 9.01
N ASP A 12 -15.88 7.58 8.54
CA ASP A 12 -16.18 6.26 7.99
C ASP A 12 -16.85 6.38 6.61
N PRO A 13 -16.11 6.15 5.54
CA PRO A 13 -16.64 6.24 4.17
C PRO A 13 -17.77 5.26 3.87
N ALA A 14 -17.75 4.08 4.50
CA ALA A 14 -18.76 3.04 4.26
C ALA A 14 -20.16 3.48 4.71
N THR A 15 -20.24 4.29 5.77
CA THR A 15 -21.50 4.79 6.35
C THR A 15 -21.72 6.28 6.11
N GLY A 16 -20.74 6.97 5.52
CA GLY A 16 -20.77 8.42 5.32
C GLY A 16 -20.65 9.23 6.60
N ARG A 17 -20.23 8.64 7.73
CA ARG A 17 -20.06 9.35 9.01
C ARG A 17 -18.85 10.27 8.97
N ASP A 18 -19.04 11.53 9.40
CA ASP A 18 -17.96 12.49 9.63
C ASP A 18 -18.38 13.44 10.77
N GLY A 19 -18.05 13.06 11.99
CA GLY A 19 -18.47 13.82 13.17
C GLY A 19 -17.83 13.33 14.46
N VAL A 20 -18.00 14.10 15.55
CA VAL A 20 -17.50 13.71 16.87
C VAL A 20 -18.46 12.69 17.48
N GLU A 21 -17.99 11.45 17.60
CA GLU A 21 -18.79 10.32 18.06
C GLU A 21 -18.00 9.44 19.06
N THR A 22 -18.68 8.39 19.54
CA THR A 22 -18.08 7.34 20.37
C THR A 22 -18.17 6.02 19.63
N ILE A 23 -17.07 5.30 19.55
CA ILE A 23 -17.00 3.92 19.02
C ILE A 23 -16.90 2.95 20.20
N TYR A 24 -17.71 1.91 20.15
CA TYR A 24 -17.74 0.81 21.11
C TYR A 24 -17.20 -0.45 20.45
N VAL A 25 -16.28 -1.12 21.12
CA VAL A 25 -15.72 -2.40 20.69
C VAL A 25 -16.02 -3.45 21.74
N LYS A 26 -16.53 -4.58 21.30
CA LYS A 26 -16.72 -5.76 22.15
C LYS A 26 -16.04 -6.95 21.47
N ASP A 27 -15.10 -7.55 22.19
CA ASP A 27 -14.25 -8.62 21.67
C ASP A 27 -13.51 -8.18 20.39
N ASP A 28 -13.85 -8.77 19.23
CA ASP A 28 -13.25 -8.50 17.93
C ASP A 28 -14.13 -7.63 17.00
N LYS A 29 -15.28 -7.11 17.53
CA LYS A 29 -16.29 -6.42 16.71
C LYS A 29 -16.57 -4.99 17.18
N ILE A 30 -16.93 -4.14 16.23
CA ILE A 30 -17.63 -2.88 16.50
C ILE A 30 -19.00 -3.25 17.08
N SER A 31 -19.39 -2.64 18.19
CA SER A 31 -20.60 -2.99 18.91
C SER A 31 -21.54 -1.82 19.14
N GLU A 32 -22.76 -2.12 19.51
CA GLU A 32 -23.70 -1.17 20.08
C GLU A 32 -23.16 -0.60 21.40
N GLN A 33 -23.73 0.54 21.81
CA GLN A 33 -23.37 1.22 23.04
C GLN A 33 -23.56 0.30 24.27
N TYR A 34 -22.60 0.36 25.18
CA TYR A 34 -22.68 -0.27 26.51
C TYR A 34 -22.13 0.67 27.60
N ALA A 35 -22.41 0.35 28.85
CA ALA A 35 -22.01 1.20 29.97
C ALA A 35 -20.49 1.10 30.25
N ASP A 36 -19.87 2.18 30.65
CA ASP A 36 -18.42 2.34 30.93
C ASP A 36 -17.86 1.27 31.87
N LYS A 37 -18.63 0.85 32.87
CA LYS A 37 -18.22 -0.17 33.84
C LYS A 37 -17.92 -1.54 33.23
N TYR A 38 -18.30 -1.74 31.95
CA TYR A 38 -18.02 -2.98 31.22
C TYR A 38 -16.85 -2.81 30.25
N ALA A 39 -16.25 -1.64 30.17
CA ALA A 39 -15.07 -1.42 29.34
C ALA A 39 -13.81 -1.85 30.10
N ASP A 40 -12.95 -2.59 29.42
CA ASP A 40 -11.60 -2.90 29.90
C ASP A 40 -10.71 -1.64 29.77
N ARG A 41 -11.02 -0.81 28.76
CA ARG A 41 -10.29 0.43 28.49
C ARG A 41 -11.20 1.50 27.86
N ILE A 42 -10.95 2.75 28.25
CA ILE A 42 -11.57 3.94 27.65
C ILE A 42 -10.45 4.83 27.12
N VAL A 43 -10.54 5.23 25.85
CA VAL A 43 -9.59 6.11 25.16
C VAL A 43 -10.28 7.42 24.83
N ASP A 44 -9.68 8.54 25.25
CA ASP A 44 -10.12 9.89 24.83
C ASP A 44 -9.36 10.26 23.54
N ALA A 45 -10.08 10.32 22.43
CA ALA A 45 -9.56 10.68 21.11
C ALA A 45 -9.89 12.13 20.72
N LYS A 46 -10.09 13.02 21.70
CA LYS A 46 -10.44 14.43 21.45
C LYS A 46 -9.40 15.09 20.53
N GLY A 47 -9.89 15.64 19.41
CA GLY A 47 -9.05 16.29 18.39
C GLY A 47 -8.41 15.32 17.40
N PHE A 48 -8.58 14.01 17.54
CA PHE A 48 -8.02 13.01 16.65
C PHE A 48 -9.04 12.50 15.64
N TYR A 49 -8.55 12.03 14.50
CA TYR A 49 -9.33 11.23 13.57
C TYR A 49 -9.44 9.80 14.07
N VAL A 50 -10.63 9.23 13.98
CA VAL A 50 -10.93 7.82 14.23
C VAL A 50 -11.48 7.24 12.92
N MET A 51 -10.68 6.43 12.25
CA MET A 51 -11.00 5.87 10.93
C MET A 51 -11.02 4.34 10.99
N PRO A 52 -11.67 3.67 10.01
CA PRO A 52 -11.45 2.24 9.82
C PRO A 52 -9.96 1.96 9.66
N GLY A 53 -9.49 0.85 10.17
CA GLY A 53 -8.09 0.43 10.04
C GLY A 53 -7.64 0.47 8.59
N LEU A 54 -6.44 0.99 8.33
CA LEU A 54 -5.94 1.17 6.98
C LEU A 54 -5.60 -0.18 6.34
N ILE A 55 -5.67 -0.24 5.03
CA ILE A 55 -5.39 -1.43 4.22
C ILE A 55 -4.37 -1.06 3.16
N ASP A 56 -3.24 -1.74 3.14
CA ASP A 56 -2.17 -1.53 2.16
C ASP A 56 -2.14 -2.70 1.16
N LEU A 57 -2.43 -2.39 -0.10
CA LEU A 57 -2.53 -3.41 -1.16
C LEU A 57 -1.18 -3.89 -1.68
N HIS A 58 -0.07 -3.25 -1.25
CA HIS A 58 1.22 -3.51 -1.87
C HIS A 58 2.38 -3.46 -0.86
N VAL A 59 2.75 -4.62 -0.32
CA VAL A 59 3.88 -4.74 0.60
C VAL A 59 4.75 -5.96 0.30
N HIS A 60 6.04 -5.90 0.66
CA HIS A 60 6.99 -6.98 0.52
C HIS A 60 7.46 -7.47 1.89
N LEU A 61 6.92 -8.58 2.36
CA LEU A 61 7.30 -9.17 3.65
C LEU A 61 8.59 -10.00 3.56
N ARG A 62 9.10 -10.26 2.34
CA ARG A 62 10.37 -10.97 2.12
C ARG A 62 10.43 -12.39 2.72
N ASP A 63 9.35 -12.89 3.21
CA ASP A 63 9.22 -14.18 3.90
C ASP A 63 8.28 -15.12 3.10
N PRO A 64 8.75 -16.28 2.71
CA PRO A 64 10.00 -16.96 3.05
C PRO A 64 11.23 -16.51 2.25
N GLY A 65 12.40 -16.90 2.76
CA GLY A 65 13.67 -16.96 2.03
C GLY A 65 14.52 -15.70 2.03
N LEU A 66 13.97 -14.52 2.34
CA LEU A 66 14.68 -13.25 2.39
C LEU A 66 14.47 -12.53 3.73
N THR A 67 14.26 -13.31 4.79
CA THR A 67 13.87 -12.82 6.12
C THR A 67 14.91 -11.94 6.82
N TYR A 68 16.11 -11.88 6.28
CA TYR A 68 17.13 -10.93 6.73
C TYR A 68 16.80 -9.47 6.39
N LYS A 69 15.95 -9.23 5.36
CA LYS A 69 15.47 -7.90 4.94
C LYS A 69 14.22 -7.48 5.71
N GLU A 70 13.27 -8.40 5.84
CA GLU A 70 11.97 -8.28 6.51
C GLU A 70 11.40 -9.67 6.74
N ASP A 71 10.47 -9.80 7.68
CA ASP A 71 9.65 -11.00 7.86
C ASP A 71 8.20 -10.65 8.19
N VAL A 72 7.34 -11.67 8.24
CA VAL A 72 5.91 -11.49 8.53
C VAL A 72 5.68 -10.72 9.83
N ASN A 73 6.44 -11.01 10.89
CA ASN A 73 6.27 -10.36 12.19
C ASN A 73 6.71 -8.88 12.16
N THR A 74 7.91 -8.60 11.64
CA THR A 74 8.44 -7.23 11.65
C THR A 74 7.70 -6.32 10.67
N GLY A 75 7.30 -6.84 9.50
CA GLY A 75 6.44 -6.11 8.56
C GLY A 75 5.04 -5.84 9.12
N ALA A 76 4.44 -6.83 9.82
CA ALA A 76 3.15 -6.63 10.49
C ALA A 76 3.23 -5.60 11.63
N ARG A 77 4.35 -5.54 12.37
CA ARG A 77 4.55 -4.48 13.38
C ARG A 77 4.77 -3.10 12.76
N ALA A 78 5.45 -3.04 11.61
CA ALA A 78 5.58 -1.79 10.84
C ALA A 78 4.21 -1.30 10.34
N ALA A 79 3.37 -2.22 9.86
CA ALA A 79 1.99 -1.94 9.47
C ALA A 79 1.18 -1.40 10.65
N ALA A 80 1.19 -2.10 11.79
CA ALA A 80 0.50 -1.65 13.01
C ALA A 80 0.94 -0.24 13.42
N ARG A 81 2.23 0.06 13.41
CA ARG A 81 2.78 1.39 13.72
C ARG A 81 2.34 2.45 12.69
N GLY A 82 2.15 2.05 11.44
CA GLY A 82 1.64 2.91 10.36
C GLY A 82 0.12 3.08 10.32
N GLY A 83 -0.64 2.49 11.26
CA GLY A 83 -2.11 2.56 11.27
C GLY A 83 -2.79 1.52 10.37
N VAL A 84 -2.01 0.61 9.79
CA VAL A 84 -2.48 -0.39 8.83
C VAL A 84 -2.85 -1.68 9.58
N THR A 85 -4.08 -2.14 9.40
CA THR A 85 -4.64 -3.35 10.03
C THR A 85 -4.70 -4.55 9.08
N THR A 86 -4.55 -4.30 7.77
CA THR A 86 -4.51 -5.35 6.76
C THR A 86 -3.46 -5.01 5.70
N ILE A 87 -2.57 -5.96 5.41
CA ILE A 87 -1.54 -5.83 4.38
C ILE A 87 -1.64 -6.94 3.35
N VAL A 88 -1.40 -6.59 2.08
CA VAL A 88 -1.39 -7.54 0.96
C VAL A 88 0.06 -7.78 0.54
N ALA A 89 0.54 -8.99 0.80
CA ALA A 89 1.93 -9.36 0.56
C ALA A 89 2.16 -9.85 -0.87
N MET A 90 3.13 -9.25 -1.57
CA MET A 90 3.51 -9.61 -2.94
C MET A 90 4.18 -10.97 -3.02
N PRO A 91 4.05 -11.69 -4.17
CA PRO A 91 4.44 -13.10 -4.29
C PRO A 91 5.94 -13.33 -4.53
N ASN A 92 6.75 -12.28 -4.70
CA ASN A 92 8.15 -12.33 -5.11
C ASN A 92 9.14 -12.73 -3.99
N THR A 93 8.83 -13.80 -3.31
CA THR A 93 9.63 -14.41 -2.23
C THR A 93 10.56 -15.53 -2.76
N LYS A 94 11.27 -16.22 -1.85
CA LYS A 94 12.09 -17.41 -2.19
C LYS A 94 11.75 -18.57 -1.26
N PRO A 95 11.00 -19.59 -1.74
CA PRO A 95 10.42 -19.69 -3.09
C PRO A 95 9.31 -18.68 -3.37
N VAL A 96 9.02 -18.46 -4.67
CA VAL A 96 7.88 -17.64 -5.13
C VAL A 96 6.55 -18.24 -4.65
N MET A 97 5.54 -17.40 -4.40
CA MET A 97 4.19 -17.84 -4.00
C MET A 97 3.36 -18.31 -5.20
N ASP A 98 3.83 -19.34 -5.88
CA ASP A 98 3.25 -19.91 -7.09
C ASP A 98 2.44 -21.20 -6.85
N ARG A 99 2.20 -21.56 -5.58
CA ARG A 99 1.47 -22.77 -5.18
C ARG A 99 0.66 -22.52 -3.90
N ALA A 100 -0.51 -23.12 -3.83
CA ALA A 100 -1.43 -22.97 -2.69
C ALA A 100 -0.80 -23.39 -1.32
N ASP A 101 0.05 -24.44 -1.31
CA ASP A 101 0.73 -24.87 -0.08
C ASP A 101 1.75 -23.86 0.44
N ARG A 102 2.43 -23.11 -0.45
CA ARG A 102 3.33 -22.02 -0.07
C ARG A 102 2.57 -20.84 0.54
N ILE A 103 1.41 -20.50 -0.03
CA ILE A 103 0.53 -19.48 0.49
C ILE A 103 -0.01 -19.89 1.87
N ALA A 104 -0.42 -21.14 2.02
CA ALA A 104 -0.86 -21.66 3.31
C ALA A 104 0.23 -21.57 4.39
N TYR A 105 1.50 -21.76 4.04
CA TYR A 105 2.62 -21.56 4.97
C TYR A 105 2.66 -20.10 5.49
N VAL A 106 2.59 -19.10 4.60
CA VAL A 106 2.63 -17.68 5.00
C VAL A 106 1.40 -17.33 5.85
N ASN A 107 0.21 -17.77 5.43
CA ASN A 107 -1.03 -17.53 6.16
C ASN A 107 -1.01 -18.13 7.58
N ASN A 108 -0.50 -19.36 7.74
CA ASN A 108 -0.36 -19.99 9.04
C ASN A 108 0.66 -19.27 9.93
N LYS A 109 1.78 -18.83 9.34
CA LYS A 109 2.78 -18.04 10.06
C LYS A 109 2.21 -16.70 10.50
N ALA A 110 1.47 -16.01 9.62
CA ALA A 110 0.82 -14.76 9.94
C ALA A 110 -0.18 -14.89 11.09
N LYS A 111 -1.05 -15.91 11.06
CA LYS A 111 -1.98 -16.19 12.16
C LYS A 111 -1.28 -16.39 13.50
N ALA A 112 -0.08 -16.94 13.50
CA ALA A 112 0.68 -17.23 14.73
C ALA A 112 1.50 -16.04 15.24
N THR A 113 1.93 -15.11 14.37
CA THR A 113 2.97 -14.13 14.72
C THR A 113 2.68 -12.70 14.31
N ALA A 114 1.74 -12.47 13.38
CA ALA A 114 1.48 -11.12 12.87
C ALA A 114 0.58 -10.33 13.83
N ALA A 115 0.91 -9.05 13.98
CA ALA A 115 0.11 -8.11 14.76
C ALA A 115 -1.13 -7.62 13.99
N VAL A 116 -1.15 -7.76 12.67
CA VAL A 116 -2.22 -7.30 11.77
C VAL A 116 -2.58 -8.41 10.78
N ASN A 117 -3.68 -8.24 10.05
CA ASN A 117 -4.10 -9.18 9.04
C ASN A 117 -3.15 -9.19 7.85
N VAL A 118 -2.75 -10.37 7.39
CA VAL A 118 -1.87 -10.57 6.24
C VAL A 118 -2.60 -11.39 5.19
N ILE A 119 -2.70 -10.84 4.00
CA ILE A 119 -3.24 -11.50 2.81
C ILE A 119 -2.08 -11.77 1.87
N GLN A 120 -1.79 -13.04 1.59
CA GLN A 120 -0.74 -13.42 0.66
C GLN A 120 -1.31 -13.57 -0.74
N THR A 121 -0.75 -12.87 -1.73
CA THR A 121 -1.06 -13.03 -3.16
C THR A 121 -0.36 -14.25 -3.76
N GLY A 122 -0.93 -14.81 -4.82
CA GLY A 122 -0.25 -15.78 -5.68
C GLY A 122 0.49 -15.09 -6.84
N SER A 123 1.53 -15.73 -7.40
CA SER A 123 2.09 -15.28 -8.68
C SER A 123 1.15 -15.64 -9.84
N VAL A 124 1.29 -14.97 -10.98
CA VAL A 124 0.57 -15.29 -12.22
C VAL A 124 1.22 -16.49 -12.89
N THR A 125 2.56 -16.54 -12.89
CA THR A 125 3.33 -17.61 -13.54
C THR A 125 4.18 -18.39 -12.55
N ILE A 126 4.48 -19.66 -12.89
CA ILE A 126 5.33 -20.54 -12.10
C ILE A 126 6.72 -19.90 -11.98
N GLY A 127 7.21 -19.78 -10.74
CA GLY A 127 8.50 -19.16 -10.43
C GLY A 127 8.62 -17.69 -10.85
N GLN A 128 7.53 -17.04 -11.27
CA GLN A 128 7.55 -15.73 -11.92
C GLN A 128 8.49 -15.71 -13.14
N GLU A 129 8.45 -16.76 -13.95
CA GLU A 129 9.29 -16.87 -15.15
C GLU A 129 8.61 -16.35 -16.43
N GLY A 130 7.30 -16.04 -16.39
CA GLY A 130 6.54 -15.57 -17.56
C GLY A 130 6.35 -16.61 -18.65
N LYS A 131 6.44 -17.92 -18.31
CA LYS A 131 6.42 -19.04 -19.28
C LYS A 131 5.19 -19.92 -19.17
N GLU A 132 4.73 -20.19 -17.97
CA GLU A 132 3.64 -21.10 -17.65
C GLU A 132 2.80 -20.55 -16.51
N LEU A 133 1.48 -20.62 -16.63
CA LEU A 133 0.55 -20.16 -15.58
C LEU A 133 0.62 -21.08 -14.35
N VAL A 134 0.43 -20.51 -13.17
CA VAL A 134 0.12 -21.28 -11.97
C VAL A 134 -1.27 -21.92 -12.10
N ASP A 135 -1.59 -22.86 -11.22
CA ASP A 135 -2.98 -23.34 -11.09
C ASP A 135 -3.83 -22.26 -10.39
N ILE A 136 -4.33 -21.30 -11.18
CA ILE A 136 -5.12 -20.16 -10.68
C ILE A 136 -6.37 -20.64 -9.96
N ARG A 137 -7.06 -21.68 -10.46
CA ARG A 137 -8.25 -22.22 -9.82
C ARG A 137 -7.95 -22.87 -8.47
N ALA A 138 -6.81 -23.55 -8.34
CA ALA A 138 -6.37 -24.06 -7.04
C ALA A 138 -6.04 -22.92 -6.06
N MET A 139 -5.47 -21.81 -6.55
CA MET A 139 -5.22 -20.61 -5.74
C MET A 139 -6.55 -20.00 -5.25
N ALA A 140 -7.52 -19.79 -6.14
CA ALA A 140 -8.85 -19.28 -5.78
C ALA A 140 -9.54 -20.17 -4.74
N LYS A 141 -9.53 -21.50 -4.94
CA LYS A 141 -10.07 -22.48 -3.98
C LYS A 141 -9.35 -22.44 -2.63
N ALA A 142 -8.09 -22.06 -2.59
CA ALA A 142 -7.33 -21.84 -1.35
C ALA A 142 -7.62 -20.47 -0.69
N GLY A 143 -8.53 -19.67 -1.25
CA GLY A 143 -8.93 -18.37 -0.72
C GLY A 143 -7.97 -17.23 -1.03
N VAL A 144 -7.16 -17.35 -2.09
CA VAL A 144 -6.29 -16.27 -2.55
C VAL A 144 -7.12 -15.25 -3.34
N PRO A 145 -7.24 -13.99 -2.89
CA PRO A 145 -8.13 -13.04 -3.54
C PRO A 145 -7.51 -12.35 -4.75
N ALA A 146 -6.18 -12.39 -4.88
CA ALA A 146 -5.46 -11.65 -5.89
C ALA A 146 -4.21 -12.38 -6.39
N LEU A 147 -3.86 -12.14 -7.65
CA LEU A 147 -2.61 -12.57 -8.27
C LEU A 147 -1.75 -11.36 -8.63
N SER A 148 -0.43 -11.53 -8.60
CA SER A 148 0.51 -10.51 -9.05
C SER A 148 1.78 -11.14 -9.64
N GLU A 149 2.36 -10.47 -10.62
CA GLU A 149 3.71 -10.79 -11.10
C GLU A 149 4.73 -9.75 -10.63
N ASP A 150 4.46 -9.13 -9.48
CA ASP A 150 5.20 -7.96 -8.99
C ASP A 150 6.73 -8.13 -9.01
N GLY A 151 7.40 -7.02 -9.40
CA GLY A 151 8.82 -6.98 -9.71
C GLY A 151 9.21 -7.62 -11.04
N LYS A 152 8.22 -8.23 -11.73
CA LYS A 152 8.43 -8.87 -13.04
C LYS A 152 7.24 -8.73 -13.93
N SER A 153 6.87 -8.28 -14.86
CA SER A 153 5.62 -8.32 -15.64
C SER A 153 5.52 -9.61 -16.47
N VAL A 154 4.32 -10.04 -16.73
CA VAL A 154 4.06 -11.11 -17.71
C VAL A 154 4.22 -10.52 -19.12
N MET A 155 5.39 -10.69 -19.74
CA MET A 155 5.68 -10.08 -21.03
C MET A 155 4.89 -10.69 -22.19
N ASN A 156 4.51 -11.98 -22.10
CA ASN A 156 3.69 -12.65 -23.09
C ASN A 156 2.22 -12.25 -22.94
N ALA A 157 1.72 -11.44 -23.88
CA ALA A 157 0.35 -10.94 -23.86
C ALA A 157 -0.71 -12.06 -23.92
N PHE A 158 -0.45 -13.15 -24.67
CA PHE A 158 -1.38 -14.28 -24.73
C PHE A 158 -1.47 -15.00 -23.37
N LEU A 159 -0.34 -15.17 -22.69
CA LEU A 159 -0.31 -15.78 -21.36
C LEU A 159 -1.04 -14.91 -20.33
N MET A 160 -0.86 -13.58 -20.40
CA MET A 160 -1.57 -12.63 -19.54
C MET A 160 -3.09 -12.64 -19.81
N HIS A 161 -3.49 -12.70 -21.08
CA HIS A 161 -4.88 -12.84 -21.48
C HIS A 161 -5.53 -14.08 -20.86
N GLN A 162 -4.88 -15.25 -21.00
CA GLN A 162 -5.37 -16.51 -20.41
C GLN A 162 -5.47 -16.42 -18.87
N ALA A 163 -4.49 -15.79 -18.22
CA ALA A 163 -4.53 -15.56 -16.77
C ALA A 163 -5.73 -14.71 -16.38
N MET A 164 -6.00 -13.62 -17.13
CA MET A 164 -7.13 -12.72 -16.90
C MET A 164 -8.48 -13.41 -17.13
N GLU A 165 -8.62 -14.28 -18.14
CA GLU A 165 -9.83 -15.07 -18.35
C GLU A 165 -10.15 -15.94 -17.12
N ILE A 166 -9.15 -16.70 -16.64
CA ILE A 166 -9.34 -17.57 -15.47
C ILE A 166 -9.57 -16.76 -14.20
N ALA A 167 -8.84 -15.64 -14.00
CA ALA A 167 -9.04 -14.78 -12.86
C ALA A 167 -10.44 -14.13 -12.85
N ALA A 168 -10.99 -13.80 -14.02
CA ALA A 168 -12.37 -13.29 -14.15
C ALA A 168 -13.42 -14.34 -13.78
N GLU A 169 -13.23 -15.60 -14.19
CA GLU A 169 -14.11 -16.72 -13.82
C GLU A 169 -14.12 -17.00 -12.31
N GLU A 170 -12.97 -16.85 -11.65
CA GLU A 170 -12.78 -17.11 -10.21
C GLU A 170 -12.98 -15.84 -9.33
N ASP A 171 -13.45 -14.72 -9.90
CA ASP A 171 -13.63 -13.41 -9.24
C ASP A 171 -12.36 -12.90 -8.51
N MET A 172 -11.19 -13.23 -9.03
CA MET A 172 -9.91 -12.75 -8.52
C MET A 172 -9.53 -11.40 -9.17
N VAL A 173 -8.72 -10.61 -8.46
CA VAL A 173 -8.13 -9.39 -9.03
C VAL A 173 -6.68 -9.63 -9.43
N ILE A 174 -6.24 -9.05 -10.55
CA ILE A 174 -4.83 -9.00 -10.91
C ILE A 174 -4.26 -7.65 -10.44
N LEU A 175 -3.28 -7.72 -9.55
CA LEU A 175 -2.48 -6.58 -9.08
C LEU A 175 -1.25 -6.50 -9.98
N ASP A 176 -1.26 -5.55 -10.91
CA ASP A 176 -0.33 -5.54 -12.04
C ASP A 176 0.81 -4.54 -11.87
N HIS A 177 2.05 -5.06 -11.91
CA HIS A 177 3.26 -4.27 -11.99
C HIS A 177 3.57 -3.98 -13.46
N CYS A 178 3.20 -2.80 -13.94
CA CYS A 178 3.31 -2.41 -15.33
C CYS A 178 4.74 -2.03 -15.72
N GLU A 179 5.53 -2.98 -16.19
CA GLU A 179 6.92 -2.74 -16.61
C GLU A 179 7.26 -3.52 -17.89
N ASP A 180 7.49 -2.83 -18.99
CA ASP A 180 8.08 -3.46 -20.20
C ASP A 180 9.58 -3.64 -20.02
N LYS A 181 9.99 -4.85 -19.68
CA LYS A 181 11.39 -5.19 -19.42
C LYS A 181 12.30 -5.01 -20.61
N SER A 182 11.77 -5.07 -21.83
CA SER A 182 12.55 -4.86 -23.04
C SER A 182 12.97 -3.39 -23.21
N LEU A 183 12.22 -2.47 -22.60
CA LEU A 183 12.47 -1.02 -22.65
C LEU A 183 13.31 -0.50 -21.47
N VAL A 184 13.46 -1.25 -20.38
CA VAL A 184 14.24 -0.80 -19.20
C VAL A 184 15.71 -0.56 -19.52
N ASN A 185 16.30 -1.40 -20.34
CA ASN A 185 17.66 -1.24 -20.89
C ASN A 185 18.74 -0.84 -19.86
N GLY A 186 18.73 -1.47 -18.68
CA GLY A 186 19.69 -1.17 -17.61
C GLY A 186 19.43 0.14 -16.87
N GLY A 187 18.29 0.79 -17.10
CA GLY A 187 17.86 1.99 -16.39
C GLY A 187 17.78 1.80 -14.88
N CYS A 188 18.06 2.86 -14.12
CA CYS A 188 18.02 2.81 -12.67
C CYS A 188 17.32 4.02 -12.00
N VAL A 189 17.01 5.04 -12.77
CA VAL A 189 16.29 6.26 -12.38
C VAL A 189 15.43 6.72 -13.56
N ASN A 190 14.58 7.74 -13.38
CA ASN A 190 13.82 8.30 -14.50
C ASN A 190 14.72 8.85 -15.61
N ALA A 191 14.27 8.75 -16.86
CA ALA A 191 14.95 9.33 -18.01
C ALA A 191 14.55 10.80 -18.18
N ASP A 192 15.37 11.72 -17.70
CA ASP A 192 15.19 13.17 -17.88
C ASP A 192 16.53 13.92 -17.86
N ALA A 193 16.48 15.21 -18.14
CA ALA A 193 17.69 16.04 -18.25
C ALA A 193 18.51 16.09 -16.94
N TYR A 194 17.86 16.01 -15.78
CA TYR A 194 18.59 16.03 -14.50
C TYR A 194 19.36 14.72 -14.28
N THR A 195 18.70 13.57 -14.47
CA THR A 195 19.34 12.27 -14.28
C THR A 195 20.39 11.97 -15.33
N GLU A 196 20.23 12.50 -16.55
CA GLU A 196 21.26 12.47 -17.59
C GLU A 196 22.54 13.23 -17.16
N GLN A 197 22.39 14.42 -16.56
CA GLN A 197 23.53 15.19 -16.00
C GLN A 197 24.25 14.42 -14.88
N LEU A 198 23.55 13.56 -14.14
CA LEU A 198 24.14 12.69 -13.13
C LEU A 198 24.86 11.47 -13.74
N GLY A 199 24.80 11.26 -15.05
CA GLY A 199 25.38 10.10 -15.75
C GLY A 199 24.71 8.77 -15.36
N LEU A 200 23.43 8.81 -15.00
CA LEU A 200 22.64 7.64 -14.61
C LEU A 200 21.78 7.16 -15.79
N PRO A 201 21.72 5.84 -16.05
CA PRO A 201 20.86 5.30 -17.10
C PRO A 201 19.38 5.47 -16.74
N GLY A 202 18.61 6.03 -17.69
CA GLY A 202 17.21 6.40 -17.48
C GLY A 202 16.22 5.30 -17.84
N ILE A 203 15.09 5.30 -17.14
CA ILE A 203 13.87 4.51 -17.41
C ILE A 203 12.82 5.48 -17.93
N THR A 204 12.42 5.34 -19.19
CA THR A 204 11.40 6.20 -19.82
C THR A 204 9.99 5.88 -19.31
N ASN A 205 9.05 6.81 -19.46
CA ASN A 205 7.65 6.60 -19.11
C ASN A 205 7.03 5.45 -19.94
N SER A 206 7.46 5.25 -21.18
CA SER A 206 6.98 4.17 -22.05
C SER A 206 7.21 2.77 -21.49
N VAL A 207 8.14 2.58 -20.56
CA VAL A 207 8.32 1.31 -19.84
C VAL A 207 7.05 0.92 -19.09
N GLU A 208 6.41 1.86 -18.43
CA GLU A 208 5.15 1.67 -17.68
C GLU A 208 3.93 1.79 -18.62
N ASP A 209 3.89 2.82 -19.45
CA ASP A 209 2.73 3.15 -20.29
C ASP A 209 2.36 2.03 -21.27
N THR A 210 3.36 1.34 -21.84
CA THR A 210 3.14 0.26 -22.81
C THR A 210 2.41 -0.92 -22.18
N ILE A 211 2.83 -1.38 -21.00
CA ILE A 211 2.19 -2.49 -20.30
C ILE A 211 0.81 -2.05 -19.77
N THR A 212 0.73 -0.85 -19.19
CA THR A 212 -0.56 -0.28 -18.77
C THR A 212 -1.60 -0.30 -19.89
N ALA A 213 -1.23 0.19 -21.09
CA ALA A 213 -2.14 0.20 -22.24
C ALA A 213 -2.57 -1.22 -22.63
N ARG A 214 -1.60 -2.15 -22.72
CA ARG A 214 -1.86 -3.55 -23.06
C ARG A 214 -2.83 -4.20 -22.08
N ASP A 215 -2.55 -4.09 -20.78
CA ASP A 215 -3.28 -4.87 -19.77
C ASP A 215 -4.66 -4.27 -19.47
N ILE A 216 -4.85 -2.97 -19.62
CA ILE A 216 -6.20 -2.36 -19.66
C ILE A 216 -7.04 -2.95 -20.80
N LEU A 217 -6.47 -3.12 -21.99
CA LEU A 217 -7.21 -3.67 -23.14
C LEU A 217 -7.55 -5.15 -22.92
N LEU A 218 -6.62 -5.94 -22.39
CA LEU A 218 -6.86 -7.33 -22.05
C LEU A 218 -7.93 -7.48 -20.96
N ALA A 219 -7.87 -6.65 -19.92
CA ALA A 219 -8.88 -6.64 -18.86
C ALA A 219 -10.27 -6.25 -19.38
N ALA A 220 -10.34 -5.30 -20.33
CA ALA A 220 -11.60 -4.89 -20.97
C ALA A 220 -12.23 -6.03 -21.80
N GLU A 221 -11.40 -6.84 -22.48
CA GLU A 221 -11.85 -7.98 -23.30
C GLU A 221 -12.30 -9.16 -22.43
N THR A 222 -11.52 -9.52 -21.42
CA THR A 222 -11.78 -10.67 -20.54
C THR A 222 -12.79 -10.41 -19.45
N GLY A 223 -13.07 -9.13 -19.13
CA GLY A 223 -13.89 -8.72 -17.99
C GLY A 223 -13.20 -8.92 -16.63
N CYS A 224 -11.89 -9.17 -16.62
CA CYS A 224 -11.09 -9.30 -15.41
C CYS A 224 -11.05 -8.01 -14.61
N ARG A 225 -11.01 -8.13 -13.29
CA ARG A 225 -10.70 -7.01 -12.39
C ARG A 225 -9.19 -6.78 -12.40
N LEU A 226 -8.78 -5.61 -12.90
CA LEU A 226 -7.37 -5.21 -12.97
C LEU A 226 -7.12 -4.04 -12.02
N HIS A 227 -6.07 -4.14 -11.22
CA HIS A 227 -5.57 -3.06 -10.39
C HIS A 227 -4.14 -2.72 -10.79
N LEU A 228 -3.92 -1.49 -11.26
CA LEU A 228 -2.60 -0.99 -11.63
C LEU A 228 -1.83 -0.59 -10.37
N CYS A 229 -0.77 -1.33 -10.05
CA CYS A 229 0.08 -1.06 -8.90
C CYS A 229 0.96 0.18 -9.11
N HIS A 230 1.25 0.91 -8.04
CA HIS A 230 2.23 2.01 -7.96
C HIS A 230 2.38 2.85 -9.25
N VAL A 231 1.26 3.28 -9.84
CA VAL A 231 1.28 4.12 -11.05
C VAL A 231 2.13 5.37 -10.81
N SER A 232 3.02 5.65 -11.76
CA SER A 232 4.00 6.74 -11.62
C SER A 232 3.98 7.77 -12.76
N THR A 233 3.33 7.47 -13.91
CA THR A 233 3.37 8.31 -15.10
C THR A 233 2.06 9.05 -15.37
N LYS A 234 2.18 10.20 -16.03
CA LYS A 234 1.04 10.93 -16.58
C LYS A 234 0.31 10.09 -17.64
N GLY A 235 1.04 9.35 -18.49
CA GLY A 235 0.47 8.52 -19.53
C GLY A 235 -0.44 7.43 -18.97
N ALA A 236 0.04 6.66 -17.98
CA ALA A 236 -0.75 5.64 -17.29
C ALA A 236 -1.98 6.24 -16.58
N THR A 237 -1.83 7.43 -15.96
CA THR A 237 -2.96 8.15 -15.34
C THR A 237 -4.05 8.47 -16.34
N GLU A 238 -3.69 8.98 -17.52
CA GLU A 238 -4.66 9.33 -18.58
C GLU A 238 -5.36 8.09 -19.14
N MET A 239 -4.62 6.98 -19.33
CA MET A 239 -5.18 5.71 -19.80
C MET A 239 -6.13 5.11 -18.77
N LEU A 240 -5.79 5.10 -17.49
CA LEU A 240 -6.68 4.64 -16.41
C LEU A 240 -7.96 5.48 -16.35
N ARG A 241 -7.84 6.81 -16.41
CA ARG A 241 -9.00 7.72 -16.45
C ARG A 241 -9.93 7.42 -17.61
N LEU A 242 -9.39 7.18 -18.81
CA LEU A 242 -10.17 6.82 -19.99
C LEU A 242 -10.85 5.46 -19.85
N ALA A 243 -10.14 4.46 -19.34
CA ALA A 243 -10.67 3.12 -19.11
C ALA A 243 -11.84 3.12 -18.12
N LYS A 244 -11.73 3.88 -17.03
CA LYS A 244 -12.83 4.07 -16.07
C LYS A 244 -14.04 4.75 -16.70
N LYS A 245 -13.85 5.79 -17.52
CA LYS A 245 -14.94 6.44 -18.28
C LYS A 245 -15.66 5.48 -19.22
N LYS A 246 -14.97 4.46 -19.73
CA LYS A 246 -15.56 3.39 -20.55
C LYS A 246 -16.25 2.30 -19.73
N GLY A 247 -16.19 2.35 -18.40
CA GLY A 247 -16.79 1.37 -17.51
C GLY A 247 -16.01 0.07 -17.40
N TYR A 248 -14.71 0.06 -17.75
CA TYR A 248 -13.87 -1.13 -17.58
C TYR A 248 -13.63 -1.38 -16.09
N LYS A 249 -13.45 -2.64 -15.69
CA LYS A 249 -13.21 -3.05 -14.30
C LYS A 249 -11.74 -2.83 -13.92
N VAL A 250 -11.30 -1.58 -14.04
CA VAL A 250 -9.93 -1.18 -13.74
C VAL A 250 -9.88 -0.21 -12.58
N SER A 251 -8.84 -0.32 -11.76
CA SER A 251 -8.53 0.57 -10.65
C SER A 251 -7.01 0.82 -10.61
N GLY A 252 -6.55 1.72 -9.76
CA GLY A 252 -5.12 1.97 -9.63
C GLY A 252 -4.76 2.63 -8.32
N GLU A 253 -3.49 2.48 -7.96
CA GLU A 253 -2.90 3.06 -6.76
C GLU A 253 -1.72 3.98 -7.06
N VAL A 254 -1.47 4.89 -6.12
CA VAL A 254 -0.30 5.77 -6.12
C VAL A 254 0.45 5.61 -4.81
N CYS A 255 1.78 5.54 -4.87
CA CYS A 255 2.60 5.46 -3.67
C CYS A 255 2.93 6.86 -3.11
N PRO A 256 3.04 7.00 -1.77
CA PRO A 256 3.36 8.27 -1.13
C PRO A 256 4.63 8.93 -1.67
N HIS A 257 5.65 8.17 -2.02
CA HIS A 257 6.87 8.71 -2.60
C HIS A 257 6.67 9.34 -3.99
N HIS A 258 5.73 8.81 -4.80
CA HIS A 258 5.45 9.34 -6.14
C HIS A 258 4.66 10.66 -6.13
N PHE A 259 3.80 10.91 -5.13
CA PHE A 259 3.15 12.22 -5.00
C PHE A 259 3.94 13.21 -4.13
N THR A 260 5.02 12.76 -3.46
CA THR A 260 5.87 13.62 -2.61
C THR A 260 7.11 14.11 -3.33
N LEU A 261 7.82 13.21 -4.01
CA LEU A 261 9.14 13.45 -4.62
C LEU A 261 9.10 13.41 -6.14
N THR A 262 10.15 13.94 -6.75
CA THR A 262 10.43 13.91 -8.18
C THR A 262 11.86 13.43 -8.45
N SER A 263 12.20 13.15 -9.68
CA SER A 263 13.58 12.84 -10.10
C SER A 263 14.59 13.92 -9.70
N SER A 264 14.16 15.19 -9.64
CA SER A 264 15.02 16.32 -9.24
C SER A 264 15.38 16.32 -7.74
N ASP A 265 14.71 15.52 -6.94
CA ASP A 265 15.01 15.35 -5.51
C ASP A 265 16.10 14.30 -5.25
N ILE A 266 16.54 13.56 -6.29
CA ILE A 266 17.56 12.51 -6.15
C ILE A 266 18.88 13.14 -5.69
N VAL A 267 19.38 12.65 -4.55
CA VAL A 267 20.69 13.01 -4.03
C VAL A 267 21.74 12.04 -4.57
N PRO A 268 22.77 12.55 -5.32
CA PRO A 268 23.84 11.69 -5.82
C PRO A 268 24.52 10.90 -4.70
N GLY A 269 24.67 9.58 -4.90
CA GLY A 269 25.27 8.70 -3.91
C GLY A 269 24.33 8.21 -2.81
N ASP A 270 23.06 8.65 -2.80
CA ASP A 270 22.04 8.11 -1.90
C ASP A 270 21.05 7.21 -2.63
N SER A 271 21.23 5.91 -2.50
CA SER A 271 20.37 4.91 -3.13
C SER A 271 18.98 4.78 -2.49
N ASN A 272 18.69 5.49 -1.41
CA ASN A 272 17.34 5.57 -0.87
C ASN A 272 16.37 6.29 -1.82
N TYR A 273 16.88 7.01 -2.83
CA TYR A 273 16.07 7.57 -3.91
C TYR A 273 15.85 6.59 -5.09
N LYS A 274 16.31 5.34 -4.98
CA LYS A 274 16.11 4.31 -6.01
C LYS A 274 14.96 3.38 -5.65
N MET A 275 13.86 3.47 -6.40
CA MET A 275 12.69 2.59 -6.36
C MET A 275 12.20 2.30 -7.78
N ASN A 276 11.32 1.34 -7.96
CA ASN A 276 10.72 0.98 -9.24
C ASN A 276 9.20 0.81 -9.10
N PRO A 277 8.40 1.63 -9.80
CA PRO A 277 8.79 2.66 -10.77
C PRO A 277 9.63 3.79 -10.16
N PRO A 278 10.48 4.46 -10.97
CA PRO A 278 11.35 5.52 -10.46
C PRO A 278 10.55 6.78 -10.11
N LEU A 279 11.14 7.65 -9.31
CA LEU A 279 10.63 9.01 -9.13
C LEU A 279 10.64 9.73 -10.48
N ARG A 280 9.45 10.17 -10.93
CA ARG A 280 9.25 10.78 -12.25
C ARG A 280 9.42 12.29 -12.22
N THR A 281 9.09 12.93 -13.32
CA THR A 281 9.13 14.38 -13.45
C THR A 281 8.05 15.07 -12.64
N ARG A 282 8.16 16.39 -12.50
CA ARG A 282 7.12 17.22 -11.87
C ARG A 282 5.77 17.09 -12.57
N ALA A 283 5.76 17.02 -13.90
CA ALA A 283 4.51 16.88 -14.66
C ALA A 283 3.80 15.54 -14.39
N ASP A 284 4.56 14.46 -14.20
CA ASP A 284 4.01 13.16 -13.81
C ASP A 284 3.42 13.23 -12.39
N LYS A 285 4.19 13.77 -11.43
CA LYS A 285 3.72 13.96 -10.05
C LYS A 285 2.42 14.76 -9.97
N GLU A 286 2.33 15.88 -10.71
CA GLU A 286 1.13 16.73 -10.76
C GLU A 286 -0.06 15.93 -11.33
N ALA A 287 0.15 15.09 -12.35
CA ALA A 287 -0.89 14.23 -12.92
C ALA A 287 -1.40 13.17 -11.93
N LEU A 288 -0.49 12.58 -11.12
CA LEU A 288 -0.87 11.65 -10.05
C LEU A 288 -1.71 12.34 -8.98
N ILE A 289 -1.31 13.53 -8.54
CA ILE A 289 -2.04 14.31 -7.53
C ILE A 289 -3.45 14.66 -8.05
N GLU A 290 -3.56 15.11 -9.29
CA GLU A 290 -4.86 15.41 -9.89
C GLU A 290 -5.71 14.12 -10.03
N GLY A 291 -5.09 12.98 -10.39
CA GLY A 291 -5.76 11.69 -10.45
C GLY A 291 -6.25 11.18 -9.08
N LEU A 292 -5.54 11.49 -8.00
CA LEU A 292 -6.02 11.22 -6.63
C LEU A 292 -7.22 12.11 -6.29
N LYS A 293 -7.17 13.39 -6.67
CA LYS A 293 -8.22 14.38 -6.40
C LYS A 293 -9.51 14.11 -7.18
N ASP A 294 -9.41 13.79 -8.46
CA ASP A 294 -10.56 13.57 -9.34
C ASP A 294 -11.17 12.14 -9.25
N GLY A 295 -10.57 11.26 -8.44
CA GLY A 295 -11.03 9.89 -8.24
C GLY A 295 -10.59 8.91 -9.34
N THR A 296 -9.64 9.29 -10.20
CA THR A 296 -8.98 8.37 -11.15
C THR A 296 -8.29 7.26 -10.38
N PHE A 297 -7.55 7.60 -9.31
CA PHE A 297 -6.97 6.63 -8.40
C PHE A 297 -7.85 6.40 -7.18
N GLU A 298 -8.15 5.13 -6.92
CA GLU A 298 -8.91 4.68 -5.77
C GLU A 298 -8.07 4.49 -4.52
N VAL A 299 -6.77 4.22 -4.67
CA VAL A 299 -5.94 3.69 -3.58
C VAL A 299 -4.65 4.49 -3.42
N ILE A 300 -4.21 4.59 -2.16
CA ILE A 300 -2.86 4.96 -1.76
C ILE A 300 -2.26 3.73 -1.08
N SER A 301 -1.24 3.12 -1.68
CA SER A 301 -0.47 1.98 -1.14
C SER A 301 1.01 2.31 -1.09
N THR A 302 1.78 1.57 -0.29
CA THR A 302 3.14 2.01 0.02
C THR A 302 4.22 1.48 -0.92
N ASP A 303 4.02 0.34 -1.53
CA ASP A 303 5.12 -0.46 -2.09
C ASP A 303 6.25 -0.61 -1.06
N HIS A 304 5.88 -1.01 0.17
CA HIS A 304 6.85 -1.20 1.24
C HIS A 304 7.85 -2.29 0.85
N ALA A 305 9.04 -1.88 0.43
CA ALA A 305 10.07 -2.74 -0.13
C ALA A 305 11.39 -2.68 0.68
N PRO A 306 11.45 -3.35 1.83
CA PRO A 306 12.61 -3.34 2.71
C PRO A 306 13.82 -4.04 2.07
N HIS A 307 15.00 -3.44 2.30
CA HIS A 307 16.30 -3.94 1.90
C HIS A 307 17.31 -3.85 3.03
N ALA A 308 18.26 -4.78 3.05
CA ALA A 308 19.36 -4.74 3.97
C ALA A 308 20.38 -3.63 3.58
N PRO A 309 21.13 -3.04 4.53
CA PRO A 309 22.04 -1.94 4.24
C PRO A 309 23.06 -2.23 3.13
N GLN A 310 23.54 -3.46 3.05
CA GLN A 310 24.50 -3.86 2.00
C GLN A 310 23.89 -3.88 0.58
N GLU A 311 22.57 -3.92 0.45
CA GLU A 311 21.87 -3.89 -0.82
C GLU A 311 21.55 -2.45 -1.28
N LYS A 312 21.66 -1.49 -0.36
CA LYS A 312 21.43 -0.05 -0.57
C LYS A 312 22.73 0.73 -0.45
N GLY A 313 23.80 0.23 -1.09
CA GLY A 313 25.08 0.94 -1.17
C GLY A 313 25.00 2.24 -2.00
N PRO A 314 26.05 3.07 -2.02
CA PRO A 314 26.02 4.42 -2.59
C PRO A 314 25.94 4.46 -4.13
N ASP A 315 26.19 3.34 -4.80
CA ASP A 315 26.11 3.24 -6.26
C ASP A 315 24.67 2.95 -6.70
N LEU A 316 23.96 3.99 -7.17
CA LEU A 316 22.58 3.84 -7.64
C LEU A 316 22.43 2.81 -8.78
N LYS A 317 23.46 2.61 -9.60
CA LYS A 317 23.41 1.60 -10.69
C LYS A 317 23.32 0.18 -10.14
N LYS A 318 23.97 -0.11 -9.01
CA LYS A 318 24.04 -1.44 -8.40
C LYS A 318 23.06 -1.67 -7.26
N ALA A 319 22.63 -0.59 -6.58
CA ALA A 319 21.72 -0.68 -5.45
C ALA A 319 20.39 -1.34 -5.84
N ALA A 320 19.78 -2.03 -4.88
CA ALA A 320 18.45 -2.61 -5.05
C ALA A 320 17.37 -1.52 -5.19
N PHE A 321 16.35 -1.81 -5.99
CA PHE A 321 15.15 -0.99 -6.11
C PHE A 321 14.22 -1.20 -4.91
N GLY A 322 13.69 -0.11 -4.36
CA GLY A 322 12.67 -0.13 -3.32
C GLY A 322 13.02 0.68 -2.09
N ILE A 323 11.99 1.13 -1.40
CA ILE A 323 12.06 1.86 -0.13
C ILE A 323 11.00 1.35 0.84
N VAL A 324 11.17 1.59 2.14
CA VAL A 324 10.13 1.31 3.13
C VAL A 324 9.11 2.45 3.19
N GLY A 325 7.81 2.13 3.32
CA GLY A 325 6.72 3.10 3.26
C GLY A 325 5.67 2.99 4.36
N LEU A 326 5.45 1.82 4.98
CA LEU A 326 4.36 1.58 5.93
C LEU A 326 4.31 2.60 7.08
N GLU A 327 5.44 2.95 7.67
CA GLU A 327 5.53 3.84 8.83
C GLU A 327 5.59 5.33 8.48
N THR A 328 5.48 5.67 7.19
CA THR A 328 5.52 7.05 6.70
C THR A 328 4.29 7.46 5.89
N SER A 329 3.47 6.49 5.45
CA SER A 329 2.37 6.72 4.50
C SER A 329 1.30 7.68 5.04
N VAL A 330 0.86 7.51 6.28
CA VAL A 330 -0.14 8.40 6.92
C VAL A 330 0.38 9.83 6.99
N ALA A 331 1.59 10.01 7.50
CA ALA A 331 2.17 11.34 7.67
C ALA A 331 2.42 12.05 6.34
N LEU A 332 2.91 11.33 5.32
CA LEU A 332 3.09 11.89 3.98
C LEU A 332 1.76 12.24 3.34
N THR A 333 0.74 11.38 3.48
CA THR A 333 -0.60 11.65 2.95
C THR A 333 -1.24 12.87 3.62
N ILE A 334 -1.12 12.99 4.94
CA ILE A 334 -1.64 14.16 5.65
C ILE A 334 -0.87 15.41 5.22
N THR A 335 0.46 15.40 5.28
CA THR A 335 1.30 16.57 4.97
C THR A 335 1.14 17.04 3.53
N GLU A 336 1.13 16.12 2.57
CA GLU A 336 1.18 16.45 1.15
C GLU A 336 -0.19 16.64 0.51
N LEU A 337 -1.22 15.99 1.03
CA LEU A 337 -2.54 15.99 0.40
C LEU A 337 -3.63 16.60 1.28
N VAL A 338 -3.74 16.20 2.56
CA VAL A 338 -4.84 16.66 3.43
C VAL A 338 -4.59 18.08 3.93
N ASP A 339 -3.41 18.36 4.49
CA ASP A 339 -3.06 19.68 5.03
C ASP A 339 -3.03 20.77 3.94
N LYS A 340 -2.75 20.36 2.69
CA LYS A 340 -2.81 21.23 1.51
C LYS A 340 -4.22 21.37 0.89
N GLY A 341 -5.23 20.72 1.47
CA GLY A 341 -6.61 20.76 0.97
C GLY A 341 -6.83 20.07 -0.39
N ILE A 342 -5.92 19.19 -0.81
CA ILE A 342 -6.03 18.41 -2.04
C ILE A 342 -7.02 17.26 -1.85
N LEU A 343 -6.94 16.56 -0.71
CA LEU A 343 -7.90 15.55 -0.27
C LEU A 343 -8.54 15.98 1.05
N THR A 344 -9.80 15.62 1.23
CA THR A 344 -10.45 15.67 2.54
C THR A 344 -10.02 14.46 3.38
N PRO A 345 -10.17 14.52 4.73
CA PRO A 345 -9.96 13.35 5.58
C PRO A 345 -10.84 12.15 5.19
N MET A 346 -12.07 12.39 4.71
CA MET A 346 -12.95 11.36 4.18
C MET A 346 -12.35 10.67 2.96
N GLN A 347 -11.86 11.44 1.98
CA GLN A 347 -11.20 10.90 0.79
C GLN A 347 -9.90 10.14 1.13
N MET A 348 -9.16 10.56 2.16
CA MET A 348 -8.03 9.79 2.67
C MET A 348 -8.50 8.41 3.20
N ALA A 349 -9.53 8.38 4.04
CA ALA A 349 -10.09 7.14 4.56
C ALA A 349 -10.65 6.23 3.44
N GLU A 350 -11.29 6.82 2.41
CA GLU A 350 -11.71 6.08 1.21
C GLU A 350 -10.53 5.37 0.55
N LYS A 351 -9.44 6.11 0.28
CA LYS A 351 -8.29 5.62 -0.50
C LYS A 351 -7.36 4.69 0.28
N MET A 352 -7.32 4.79 1.59
CA MET A 352 -6.42 4.01 2.43
C MET A 352 -7.13 2.89 3.22
N SER A 353 -8.46 2.78 3.13
CA SER A 353 -9.21 1.75 3.87
C SER A 353 -10.38 1.17 3.06
N TYR A 354 -11.39 1.98 2.74
CA TYR A 354 -12.64 1.51 2.16
C TYR A 354 -12.47 0.96 0.73
N ASN A 355 -11.82 1.71 -0.16
CA ASN A 355 -11.61 1.28 -1.55
C ASN A 355 -10.69 0.05 -1.66
N PRO A 356 -9.54 -0.04 -0.94
CA PRO A 356 -8.74 -1.26 -0.90
C PRO A 356 -9.56 -2.50 -0.51
N ALA A 357 -10.43 -2.40 0.52
CA ALA A 357 -11.29 -3.50 0.93
C ALA A 357 -12.23 -3.96 -0.20
N ARG A 358 -12.83 -3.00 -0.92
CA ARG A 358 -13.74 -3.30 -2.04
C ARG A 358 -13.02 -3.91 -3.23
N ILE A 359 -11.81 -3.45 -3.54
CA ILE A 359 -11.00 -4.00 -4.64
C ILE A 359 -10.66 -5.46 -4.36
N LEU A 360 -10.32 -5.79 -3.12
CA LEU A 360 -10.05 -7.18 -2.72
C LEU A 360 -11.30 -8.03 -2.51
N GLY A 361 -12.47 -7.42 -2.36
CA GLY A 361 -13.71 -8.14 -2.00
C GLY A 361 -13.72 -8.65 -0.55
N ILE A 362 -13.04 -7.95 0.37
CA ILE A 362 -12.96 -8.34 1.79
C ILE A 362 -13.91 -7.50 2.66
N ASP A 363 -14.43 -8.12 3.72
CA ASP A 363 -15.38 -7.47 4.65
C ASP A 363 -14.64 -6.64 5.72
N LYS A 364 -13.97 -5.58 5.28
CA LYS A 364 -13.22 -4.63 6.11
C LYS A 364 -13.44 -3.19 5.60
N GLY A 365 -12.78 -2.21 6.21
CA GLY A 365 -12.84 -0.80 5.80
C GLY A 365 -14.11 -0.07 6.23
N SER A 366 -14.75 -0.49 7.33
CA SER A 366 -15.94 0.16 7.92
C SER A 366 -15.92 0.08 9.45
N LEU A 367 -16.54 1.08 10.08
CA LEU A 367 -16.81 1.12 11.53
C LEU A 367 -18.29 0.85 11.85
N GLU A 368 -19.01 0.21 10.94
CA GLU A 368 -20.40 -0.21 11.14
C GLU A 368 -20.48 -1.28 12.22
N VAL A 369 -21.55 -1.25 13.02
CA VAL A 369 -21.80 -2.26 14.07
C VAL A 369 -21.85 -3.68 13.47
N GLY A 370 -21.14 -4.60 14.10
CA GLY A 370 -20.98 -5.98 13.65
C GLY A 370 -19.77 -6.25 12.76
N LYS A 371 -19.13 -5.21 12.22
CA LYS A 371 -17.86 -5.34 11.46
C LYS A 371 -16.68 -5.64 12.38
N ALA A 372 -15.56 -6.08 11.79
CA ALA A 372 -14.31 -6.25 12.52
C ALA A 372 -13.88 -4.93 13.18
N ALA A 373 -13.44 -4.99 14.43
CA ALA A 373 -12.93 -3.81 15.12
C ALA A 373 -11.50 -3.50 14.69
N ASP A 374 -11.36 -3.06 13.44
CA ASP A 374 -10.14 -2.55 12.84
C ASP A 374 -10.23 -1.02 12.83
N ILE A 375 -9.40 -0.36 13.65
CA ILE A 375 -9.49 1.08 13.89
C ILE A 375 -8.11 1.70 13.89
N VAL A 376 -7.97 2.86 13.28
CA VAL A 376 -6.79 3.72 13.46
C VAL A 376 -7.20 5.05 14.10
N ILE A 377 -6.40 5.51 15.07
CA ILE A 377 -6.52 6.83 15.70
C ILE A 377 -5.31 7.65 15.29
N ILE A 378 -5.55 8.83 14.70
CA ILE A 378 -4.51 9.70 14.15
C ILE A 378 -4.64 11.08 14.76
N ASP A 379 -3.55 11.64 15.29
CA ASP A 379 -3.44 13.07 15.59
C ASP A 379 -3.03 13.80 14.30
N PRO A 380 -3.96 14.50 13.61
CA PRO A 380 -3.68 15.10 12.31
C PRO A 380 -2.77 16.31 12.38
N ASP A 381 -2.72 16.97 13.53
CA ASP A 381 -2.01 18.26 13.73
C ASP A 381 -0.61 18.06 14.28
N ARG A 382 -0.31 16.88 14.80
CA ARG A 382 0.98 16.62 15.43
C ARG A 382 2.11 16.64 14.43
N GLU A 383 3.00 17.61 14.58
CA GLU A 383 4.24 17.72 13.83
C GLU A 383 5.33 16.87 14.47
N TYR A 384 6.13 16.20 13.62
CA TYR A 384 7.31 15.46 14.06
C TYR A 384 8.31 15.29 12.93
N THR A 385 9.50 14.83 13.28
CA THR A 385 10.54 14.50 12.31
C THR A 385 10.63 12.98 12.19
N ILE A 386 10.56 12.47 10.95
CA ILE A 386 10.73 11.04 10.67
C ILE A 386 12.11 10.60 11.14
N ASN A 387 12.15 9.51 11.89
CA ASN A 387 13.37 8.92 12.40
C ASN A 387 13.37 7.41 12.17
N VAL A 388 14.12 6.97 11.16
CA VAL A 388 14.17 5.56 10.75
C VAL A 388 14.70 4.62 11.86
N LYS A 389 15.43 5.14 12.85
CA LYS A 389 15.91 4.35 13.99
C LYS A 389 14.78 3.85 14.88
N LYS A 390 13.61 4.52 14.82
CA LYS A 390 12.40 4.16 15.57
C LYS A 390 11.49 3.19 14.80
N PHE A 391 11.77 2.86 13.54
CA PHE A 391 10.93 1.98 12.75
C PHE A 391 10.86 0.57 13.30
N ALA A 392 9.70 -0.05 13.22
CA ALA A 392 9.48 -1.46 13.58
C ALA A 392 9.91 -2.41 12.45
N SER A 393 9.86 -1.97 11.19
CA SER A 393 10.45 -2.67 10.05
C SER A 393 11.93 -2.96 10.26
N LYS A 394 12.47 -4.02 9.68
CA LYS A 394 13.93 -4.23 9.58
C LYS A 394 14.57 -3.24 8.61
N GLY A 395 13.83 -2.85 7.56
CA GLY A 395 14.29 -1.89 6.57
C GLY A 395 14.45 -0.48 7.15
N ARG A 396 15.46 0.25 6.64
CA ARG A 396 15.73 1.67 6.96
C ARG A 396 15.89 2.49 5.69
N ASN A 397 15.70 1.84 4.55
CA ASN A 397 15.92 2.39 3.22
C ASN A 397 14.75 3.30 2.81
N THR A 398 14.86 4.58 3.15
CA THR A 398 13.89 5.62 2.75
C THR A 398 14.56 6.98 2.66
N PRO A 399 14.19 7.83 1.68
CA PRO A 399 14.70 9.20 1.57
C PRO A 399 14.03 10.18 2.53
N PHE A 400 13.09 9.70 3.35
CA PHE A 400 12.31 10.55 4.26
C PHE A 400 12.89 10.68 5.67
N ASP A 401 14.02 10.04 5.98
CA ASP A 401 14.69 10.24 7.28
C ASP A 401 15.04 11.72 7.49
N GLY A 402 14.71 12.26 8.65
CA GLY A 402 14.90 13.69 8.96
C GLY A 402 13.84 14.64 8.37
N ARG A 403 12.86 14.16 7.59
CA ARG A 403 11.78 15.01 7.04
C ARG A 403 10.79 15.38 8.14
N LYS A 404 10.43 16.67 8.21
CA LYS A 404 9.33 17.16 9.03
C LYS A 404 7.99 16.85 8.36
N VAL A 405 7.06 16.33 9.13
CA VAL A 405 5.72 15.91 8.66
C VAL A 405 4.66 16.18 9.72
N LYS A 406 3.41 16.18 9.30
CA LYS A 406 2.21 16.18 10.17
C LYS A 406 1.48 14.84 10.10
N GLY A 407 0.70 14.56 11.12
CA GLY A 407 -0.16 13.38 11.16
C GLY A 407 0.52 12.16 11.75
N MET A 408 0.32 11.97 13.06
CA MET A 408 0.92 10.87 13.80
C MET A 408 -0.12 9.81 14.15
N VAL A 409 0.17 8.56 13.85
CA VAL A 409 -0.63 7.43 14.33
C VAL A 409 -0.47 7.31 15.84
N MET A 410 -1.58 7.43 16.56
CA MET A 410 -1.63 7.37 18.03
C MET A 410 -1.97 5.96 18.51
N MET A 411 -2.87 5.27 17.83
CA MET A 411 -3.28 3.93 18.19
C MET A 411 -3.76 3.16 16.96
N THR A 412 -3.49 1.87 16.93
CA THR A 412 -4.04 0.93 15.96
C THR A 412 -4.69 -0.24 16.70
N VAL A 413 -5.93 -0.50 16.39
CA VAL A 413 -6.70 -1.65 16.87
C VAL A 413 -6.95 -2.57 15.69
N CYS A 414 -6.62 -3.84 15.83
CA CYS A 414 -6.84 -4.87 14.82
C CYS A 414 -7.60 -6.05 15.46
N ASP A 415 -8.73 -6.41 14.87
CA ASP A 415 -9.64 -7.44 15.39
C ASP A 415 -9.89 -7.27 16.90
N GLY A 416 -10.17 -6.01 17.33
CA GLY A 416 -10.49 -5.64 18.71
C GLY A 416 -9.31 -5.63 19.69
N CYS A 417 -8.10 -5.87 19.23
CA CYS A 417 -6.87 -5.82 20.03
C CYS A 417 -6.05 -4.56 19.72
N ILE A 418 -5.57 -3.85 20.74
CA ILE A 418 -4.61 -2.75 20.54
C ILE A 418 -3.27 -3.39 20.14
N VAL A 419 -2.88 -3.19 18.88
CA VAL A 419 -1.64 -3.75 18.29
C VAL A 419 -0.52 -2.72 18.22
N TYR A 420 -0.85 -1.43 18.33
CA TYR A 420 0.09 -0.34 18.46
C TYR A 420 -0.50 0.80 19.29
N GLU A 421 0.30 1.39 20.13
CA GLU A 421 0.00 2.60 20.87
C GLU A 421 1.25 3.50 20.96
N ASN A 422 1.07 4.76 20.61
CA ASN A 422 2.15 5.74 20.72
C ASN A 422 2.16 6.33 22.14
N ASN A 423 3.18 5.99 22.92
CA ASN A 423 3.40 6.48 24.28
C ASN A 423 4.39 7.65 24.33
N GLU A 424 4.79 8.22 23.19
CA GLU A 424 5.65 9.40 23.19
C GLU A 424 4.91 10.60 23.81
N PRO A 425 5.48 11.29 24.79
CA PRO A 425 4.85 12.47 25.39
C PRO A 425 4.53 13.48 24.29
N GLY A 426 3.31 14.00 24.31
CA GLY A 426 2.90 15.08 23.42
C GLY A 426 3.86 16.24 23.58
N GLY A 427 4.41 16.75 22.47
CA GLY A 427 5.06 18.06 22.51
C GLY A 427 4.08 19.05 23.15
N GLU A 428 4.56 19.85 24.08
CA GLU A 428 3.77 20.90 24.73
C GLU A 428 3.06 21.69 23.63
N LYS A 429 1.71 21.67 23.65
CA LYS A 429 0.94 22.67 22.90
C LYS A 429 1.30 24.00 23.55
N ASN A 430 2.08 24.82 22.88
CA ASN A 430 2.20 26.21 23.26
C ASN A 430 0.80 26.81 23.15
N ASP A 431 0.21 27.10 24.29
CA ASP A 431 -1.05 27.84 24.45
C ASP A 431 -0.97 29.24 23.83
#